data_8efc6fb6658897e42c0c98c658bd2d59
#
_entry.id   8efc6fb6658897e42c0c98c658bd2d59
#
_cell.length_a   1.000
_cell.length_b   1.000
_cell.length_c   1.000
_cell.angle_alpha   90.00
_cell.angle_beta   90.00
_cell.angle_gamma   90.00
#
_symmetry.space_group_name_H-M   'P 1'
#
loop_
_entity.id
_entity.type
_entity.pdbx_description
1 polymer ?
#
loop_
_entity_poly.entity_id
_entity_poly.type
_entity_poly.pdbx_seq_one_letter_code
_entity_poly.pdbx_strand_id
1 'polypeptide(L)'
;MGSLINIDTTPANGLPRPKRSKMEIYSDILGAIKLELIDGEVKPIRIQAKSNLAYDKLTRYLGELEGRKMITTNPLGLTVLGREFLQDYDRIKGFLDEMGVKYLAGQEGGPR
;
A
#
# COMPACT_ATOMS: atom_id res chain seq x y z
N MET A 1 -20.82 -24.62 -5.80
CA MET A 1 -20.34 -24.23 -5.50
C MET A 1 -19.75 -23.94 -5.45
N GLY A 2 -19.85 -23.83 -5.60
CA GLY A 2 -19.34 -23.31 -5.10
C GLY A 2 -18.77 -23.00 -5.36
N SER A 3 -18.98 -23.13 -5.42
CA SER A 3 -18.57 -22.68 -5.25
C SER A 3 -18.26 -22.03 -5.36
N LEU A 4 -18.52 -21.95 -5.35
CA LEU A 4 -18.28 -21.24 -5.10
C LEU A 4 -17.83 -20.69 -4.94
N ILE A 5 -18.00 -20.75 -4.89
CA ILE A 5 -17.63 -20.17 -4.34
C ILE A 5 -17.08 -19.88 -4.01
N ASN A 6 -17.04 -19.90 -3.63
CA ASN A 6 -16.53 -19.49 -2.90
C ASN A 6 -16.15 -19.15 -2.55
N ILE A 7 -16.39 -19.09 -2.31
CA ILE A 7 -16.06 -18.65 -1.70
C ILE A 7 -15.50 -18.40 -1.29
N ASP A 8 -15.35 -18.31 -0.80
CA ASP A 8 -14.76 -17.88 -0.14
C ASP A 8 -14.59 -17.26 0.26
N THR A 9 -14.86 -16.98 0.70
CA THR A 9 -14.67 -16.23 1.20
C THR A 9 -14.93 -15.48 1.66
N THR A 10 -15.28 -15.07 2.33
CA THR A 10 -15.54 -14.05 2.66
C THR A 10 -15.74 -13.37 3.53
N PRO A 11 -15.50 -12.56 4.14
CA PRO A 11 -15.66 -11.83 5.05
C PRO A 11 -16.11 -10.82 5.46
N ALA A 12 -16.12 -9.84 5.91
CA ALA A 12 -16.40 -9.05 6.38
C ALA A 12 -17.11 -8.74 6.64
N ASN A 13 -17.44 -8.40 7.11
CA ASN A 13 -17.19 -8.50 7.19
C ASN A 13 -16.90 -9.80 6.93
N GLY A 14 -16.96 -10.40 6.99
CA GLY A 14 -16.57 -11.64 6.58
C GLY A 14 -16.07 -11.74 5.16
N LEU A 15 -16.15 -10.70 4.44
CA LEU A 15 -15.64 -10.72 3.08
C LEU A 15 -14.14 -10.61 3.06
N PRO A 16 -13.45 -11.44 2.28
CA PRO A 16 -12.01 -11.28 2.18
C PRO A 16 -11.66 -9.98 1.52
N ARG A 17 -10.58 -9.39 1.99
CA ARG A 17 -10.09 -8.21 1.34
C ARG A 17 -9.37 -8.59 0.07
N PRO A 18 -9.46 -7.76 -0.95
CA PRO A 18 -8.66 -7.99 -2.13
C PRO A 18 -7.19 -7.97 -1.74
N LYS A 19 -6.43 -8.84 -2.36
CA LYS A 19 -5.01 -8.86 -2.15
C LYS A 19 -4.40 -7.57 -2.65
N ARG A 20 -3.53 -6.96 -1.85
CA ARG A 20 -2.80 -5.80 -2.32
C ARG A 20 -1.76 -6.23 -3.34
N SER A 21 -1.57 -5.42 -4.36
CA SER A 21 -0.50 -5.65 -5.31
C SER A 21 0.84 -5.33 -4.66
N LYS A 22 1.91 -5.82 -5.25
CA LYS A 22 3.24 -5.50 -4.73
C LYS A 22 3.48 -3.99 -4.73
N MET A 23 3.01 -3.30 -5.76
CA MET A 23 3.17 -1.85 -5.81
C MET A 23 2.41 -1.15 -4.71
N GLU A 24 1.21 -1.63 -4.39
CA GLU A 24 0.47 -1.08 -3.27
C GLU A 24 1.20 -1.30 -1.95
N ILE A 25 1.74 -2.49 -1.75
CA ILE A 25 2.48 -2.80 -0.53
C ILE A 25 3.72 -1.92 -0.42
N TYR A 26 4.46 -1.79 -1.52
CA TYR A 26 5.62 -0.90 -1.54
C TYR A 26 5.22 0.53 -1.19
N SER A 27 4.13 1.01 -1.78
CA SER A 27 3.65 2.35 -1.51
C SER A 27 3.27 2.51 -0.04
N ASP A 28 2.62 1.51 0.53
CA ASP A 28 2.23 1.56 1.94
C ASP A 28 3.45 1.62 2.84
N ILE A 29 4.46 0.83 2.57
CA ILE A 29 5.67 0.81 3.39
C ILE A 29 6.45 2.11 3.24
N LEU A 30 6.69 2.52 1.99
CA LEU A 30 7.46 3.74 1.74
C LEU A 30 6.74 4.97 2.28
N GLY A 31 5.42 5.00 2.14
CA GLY A 31 4.63 6.09 2.70
C GLY A 31 4.69 6.13 4.22
N ALA A 32 4.68 4.95 4.86
CA ALA A 32 4.82 4.88 6.31
C ALA A 32 6.18 5.39 6.76
N ILE A 33 7.24 5.02 6.04
CA ILE A 33 8.58 5.51 6.36
C ILE A 33 8.62 7.03 6.23
N LYS A 34 8.04 7.56 5.16
CA LYS A 34 8.02 9.01 4.94
C LYS A 34 7.35 9.73 6.10
N LEU A 35 6.21 9.21 6.56
CA LEU A 35 5.51 9.83 7.68
C LEU A 35 6.31 9.75 8.98
N GLU A 36 6.94 8.62 9.24
CA GLU A 36 7.73 8.48 10.46
C GLU A 36 8.96 9.38 10.44
N LEU A 37 9.53 9.64 9.27
CA LEU A 37 10.67 10.54 9.16
C LEU A 37 10.32 11.97 9.60
N ILE A 38 9.06 12.34 9.45
CA ILE A 38 8.63 13.67 9.91
C ILE A 38 8.80 13.79 11.42
N ASP A 39 8.53 12.71 12.14
CA ASP A 39 8.65 12.70 13.60
C ASP A 39 10.07 12.41 14.06
N GLY A 40 10.99 12.14 13.14
CA GLY A 40 12.39 11.93 13.47
C GLY A 40 12.83 10.51 13.18
N GLU A 41 12.84 9.67 14.19
CA GLU A 41 13.35 8.32 14.07
C GLU A 41 12.29 7.38 13.52
N VAL A 42 12.70 6.53 12.58
CA VAL A 42 11.81 5.53 11.98
C VAL A 42 11.97 4.22 12.72
N LYS A 43 10.89 3.72 13.30
CA LYS A 43 10.90 2.46 14.04
C LYS A 43 10.12 1.40 13.28
N PRO A 44 10.70 0.21 13.10
CA PRO A 44 10.02 -0.84 12.34
C PRO A 44 8.62 -1.18 12.85
N ILE A 45 8.41 -1.13 14.16
CA ILE A 45 7.10 -1.46 14.69
C ILE A 45 6.03 -0.47 14.22
N ARG A 46 6.41 0.79 14.05
CA ARG A 46 5.46 1.77 13.54
C ARG A 46 5.20 1.59 12.06
N ILE A 47 6.23 1.19 11.32
CA ILE A 47 6.03 0.86 9.90
C ILE A 47 5.12 -0.34 9.77
N GLN A 48 5.30 -1.35 10.62
CA GLN A 48 4.43 -2.51 10.62
C GLN A 48 2.97 -2.11 10.85
N ALA A 49 2.74 -1.28 11.84
CA ALA A 49 1.38 -0.85 12.16
C ALA A 49 0.76 -0.05 11.03
N LYS A 50 1.50 0.91 10.48
CA LYS A 50 0.98 1.77 9.43
C LYS A 50 0.76 1.04 8.11
N SER A 51 1.60 0.07 7.81
CA SER A 51 1.49 -0.69 6.56
C SER A 51 0.55 -1.89 6.69
N ASN A 52 0.14 -2.21 7.90
CA ASN A 52 -0.78 -3.31 8.18
C ASN A 52 -0.26 -4.62 7.61
N LEU A 53 0.98 -4.94 7.96
CA LEU A 53 1.65 -6.17 7.53
C LEU A 53 2.08 -6.97 8.74
N ALA A 54 2.09 -8.29 8.59
CA ALA A 54 2.73 -9.14 9.58
C ALA A 54 4.23 -8.88 9.57
N TYR A 55 4.87 -9.12 10.69
CA TYR A 55 6.28 -8.78 10.86
C TYR A 55 7.18 -9.48 9.84
N ASP A 56 6.94 -10.76 9.62
CA ASP A 56 7.77 -11.51 8.68
C ASP A 56 7.62 -11.00 7.24
N LYS A 57 6.40 -10.59 6.89
CA LYS A 57 6.18 -10.02 5.56
C LYS A 57 6.83 -8.66 5.44
N LEU A 58 6.71 -7.83 6.48
CA LEU A 58 7.37 -6.54 6.45
C LEU A 58 8.88 -6.70 6.27
N THR A 59 9.48 -7.61 7.04
CA THR A 59 10.92 -7.85 6.95
C THR A 59 11.33 -8.26 5.54
N ARG A 60 10.53 -9.13 4.93
CA ARG A 60 10.83 -9.57 3.58
C ARG A 60 10.75 -8.41 2.58
N TYR A 61 9.70 -7.60 2.69
CA TYR A 61 9.54 -6.48 1.77
C TYR A 61 10.61 -5.40 2.00
N LEU A 62 11.00 -5.18 3.25
CA LEU A 62 12.10 -4.24 3.50
C LEU A 62 13.37 -4.70 2.83
N GLY A 63 13.64 -6.01 2.86
CA GLY A 63 14.80 -6.55 2.15
C GLY A 63 14.70 -6.33 0.65
N GLU A 64 13.51 -6.51 0.07
CA GLU A 64 13.32 -6.26 -1.34
C GLU A 64 13.55 -4.79 -1.68
N LEU A 65 12.99 -3.90 -0.86
CA LEU A 65 13.11 -2.47 -1.10
C LEU A 65 14.55 -2.00 -0.98
N GLU A 66 15.28 -2.55 -0.03
CA GLU A 66 16.69 -2.25 0.09
C GLU A 66 17.45 -2.73 -1.13
N GLY A 67 17.16 -3.95 -1.57
CA GLY A 67 17.80 -4.50 -2.76
C GLY A 67 17.53 -3.69 -4.01
N ARG A 68 16.36 -3.06 -4.07
CA ARG A 68 16.00 -2.18 -5.20
C ARG A 68 16.48 -0.76 -5.00
N LYS A 69 17.15 -0.49 -3.90
CA LYS A 69 17.73 0.82 -3.59
C LYS A 69 16.70 1.90 -3.36
N MET A 70 15.55 1.51 -2.85
CA MET A 70 14.48 2.45 -2.54
C MET A 70 14.53 2.91 -1.09
N ILE A 71 15.17 2.15 -0.22
CA ILE A 71 15.33 2.52 1.18
C ILE A 71 16.78 2.31 1.61
N THR A 72 17.14 2.98 2.70
CA THR A 72 18.31 2.68 3.48
C THR A 72 17.87 1.94 4.73
N THR A 73 18.76 1.22 5.39
CA THR A 73 18.37 0.43 6.55
C THR A 73 19.13 0.74 7.84
N ASN A 74 20.22 1.44 7.82
CA ASN A 74 20.93 1.80 9.04
C ASN A 74 21.42 3.22 8.95
N PRO A 75 20.53 4.18 9.13
CA PRO A 75 19.16 4.10 9.63
C PRO A 75 18.15 3.83 8.52
N LEU A 76 16.97 3.39 8.95
CA LEU A 76 15.88 3.17 8.01
C LEU A 76 15.39 4.51 7.46
N GLY A 77 15.37 4.63 6.15
CA GLY A 77 14.98 5.87 5.51
C GLY A 77 14.69 5.66 4.04
N LEU A 78 14.40 6.76 3.35
CA LEU A 78 14.08 6.73 1.93
C LEU A 78 15.25 7.24 1.11
N THR A 79 15.48 6.59 -0.02
CA THR A 79 16.40 7.11 -1.03
C THR A 79 15.64 8.04 -1.96
N VAL A 80 16.39 8.71 -2.84
CA VAL A 80 15.76 9.51 -3.89
C VAL A 80 14.83 8.65 -4.73
N LEU A 81 15.26 7.43 -5.08
CA LEU A 81 14.43 6.54 -5.87
C LEU A 81 13.14 6.16 -5.15
N GLY A 82 13.23 5.93 -3.83
CA GLY A 82 12.02 5.63 -3.06
C GLY A 82 11.05 6.79 -3.05
N ARG A 83 11.57 8.01 -2.95
CA ARG A 83 10.70 9.19 -2.99
C ARG A 83 10.08 9.39 -4.36
N GLU A 84 10.84 9.13 -5.41
CA GLU A 84 10.31 9.21 -6.76
C GLU A 84 9.20 8.20 -6.98
N PHE A 85 9.39 6.98 -6.46
CA PHE A 85 8.35 5.97 -6.56
C PHE A 85 7.05 6.45 -5.93
N LEU A 86 7.15 7.02 -4.72
CA LEU A 86 5.96 7.52 -4.04
C LEU A 86 5.27 8.61 -4.83
N GLN A 87 6.03 9.55 -5.38
CA GLN A 87 5.45 10.62 -6.17
C GLN A 87 4.73 10.10 -7.40
N ASP A 88 5.37 9.16 -8.09
CA ASP A 88 4.78 8.58 -9.29
C ASP A 88 3.53 7.79 -8.97
N TYR A 89 3.60 6.99 -7.91
CA TYR A 89 2.47 6.17 -7.51
C TYR A 89 1.27 7.05 -7.12
N ASP A 90 1.53 8.09 -6.33
CA ASP A 90 0.46 9.00 -5.90
C ASP A 90 -0.17 9.70 -7.09
N ARG A 91 0.65 10.08 -8.07
CA ARG A 91 0.13 10.74 -9.26
C ARG A 91 -0.79 9.82 -10.06
N ILE A 92 -0.36 8.58 -10.24
CA ILE A 92 -1.16 7.61 -10.98
C ILE A 92 -2.44 7.29 -10.22
N LYS A 93 -2.33 7.11 -8.91
CA LYS A 93 -3.50 6.81 -8.10
C LYS A 93 -4.49 7.97 -8.13
N GLY A 94 -4.00 9.20 -8.06
CA GLY A 94 -4.86 10.36 -8.16
C GLY A 94 -5.58 10.42 -9.49
N PHE A 95 -4.88 10.08 -10.57
CA PHE A 95 -5.49 10.04 -11.88
C PHE A 95 -6.61 8.99 -11.94
N LEU A 96 -6.35 7.82 -11.39
CA LEU A 96 -7.37 6.77 -11.35
C LEU A 96 -8.57 7.18 -10.51
N ASP A 97 -8.33 7.84 -9.38
CA ASP A 97 -9.40 8.34 -8.53
C ASP A 97 -10.26 9.36 -9.30
N GLU A 98 -9.63 10.25 -10.04
CA GLU A 98 -10.35 11.21 -10.85
C GLU A 98 -11.20 10.52 -11.92
N MET A 99 -10.64 9.48 -12.53
CA MET A 99 -11.41 8.72 -13.52
C MET A 99 -12.61 8.05 -12.86
N GLY A 100 -12.44 7.57 -11.62
CA GLY A 100 -13.56 7.00 -10.90
C GLY A 100 -14.68 7.99 -10.69
N VAL A 101 -14.33 9.20 -10.26
CA VAL A 101 -15.34 10.24 -10.08
C VAL A 101 -16.00 10.59 -11.41
N LYS A 102 -15.19 10.75 -12.45
CA LYS A 102 -15.71 11.19 -13.74
C LYS A 102 -16.62 10.17 -14.40
N TYR A 103 -16.24 8.90 -14.30
CA TYR A 103 -16.91 7.88 -15.10
C TYR A 103 -17.82 6.96 -14.31
N LEU A 104 -17.67 6.89 -12.98
CA LEU A 104 -18.39 5.91 -12.18
C LEU A 104 -19.29 6.51 -11.11
N ALA A 105 -18.93 7.66 -10.55
CA ALA A 105 -19.68 8.19 -9.41
C ALA A 105 -21.12 8.50 -9.76
N GLY A 106 -21.35 9.07 -10.95
CA GLY A 106 -22.70 9.37 -11.38
C GLY A 106 -23.53 8.11 -11.54
N GLN A 107 -22.92 7.05 -11.99
CA GLN A 107 -23.61 5.78 -12.15
C GLN A 107 -23.96 5.15 -10.82
N GLU A 108 -23.09 5.30 -9.86
CA GLU A 108 -23.31 4.73 -8.55
C GLU A 108 -24.37 5.48 -7.77
N GLY A 109 -24.35 6.80 -7.90
CA GLY A 109 -25.28 7.62 -7.14
C GLY A 109 -26.59 7.85 -7.81
N GLY A 110 -26.66 7.66 -9.09
CA GLY A 110 -27.85 7.99 -9.84
C GLY A 110 -28.74 6.79 -10.12
N PRO A 111 -29.99 7.07 -10.43
CA PRO A 111 -30.86 6.00 -10.92
C PRO A 111 -30.38 5.56 -12.28
N ARG A 112 -30.69 4.35 -12.59
CA ARG A 112 -30.34 3.83 -13.91
C ARG A 112 -31.54 3.72 -14.76
#